data_97394adc21f4aab5499fc38270c92e0e
#
_entry.id   97394adc21f4aab5499fc38270c92e0e
#
_cell.length_a   1.000
_cell.length_b   1.000
_cell.length_c   1.000
_cell.angle_alpha   90.00
_cell.angle_beta   90.00
_cell.angle_gamma   90.00
#
_symmetry.space_group_name_H-M   'P 1'
#
loop_
_entity.id
_entity.type
_entity.pdbx_description
1 polymer ?
#
loop_
_entity_poly.entity_id
_entity_poly.type
_entity_poly.pdbx_seq_one_letter_code
_entity_poly.pdbx_strand_id
1 'polypeptide(L)'
;QDRVPPRPTAEIRERIERDLKRPISSLFATFDDEPLASASLGQVHSATLFDGQRVAVKVQHADIDEIVKLDLVTIKRIMWLVSYFVPAKNLDVYYRQIKAMIEEELDFEREAANIERISHNFREDPTVLFPKPFKDLSTRTVMTTSFVHGFRVGDTRRLDDEGIDRKALAQKIVEAFCQMVFVDGVYHADPHPGNVLVGKRGELILLDFGAVAELSNEMREGIPEFVEGVIRRDTDRLIKSLKKMGFIARGESQDVSERVVEFFHERFQEDVKLESFNLKDIKLDPQRGLENLLSLRRMNIGLRELSQAFHVPRDWVYLERTLLLLTGVCTELDPEMNPVGIIRPYVENFVLGNRDWAQIALEAAKDMALKAITIPEDLRKYLLRANRGEAEIQVKDLSKAAHVVGSSVHRLILALFAIALGAFSVQLFIAGHVELARQLMFAGGGTALLSLLMMLFRRR
;
A
#
# COMPACT_ATOMS: atom_id res chain seq x y z
N GLN A 1 -17.70 -1.17 14.88
CA GLN A 1 -17.47 -2.61 14.76
C GLN A 1 -17.71 -3.40 16.06
N ASP A 2 -17.81 -2.75 17.22
CA ASP A 2 -17.82 -3.38 18.55
C ASP A 2 -19.19 -3.79 19.09
N ARG A 3 -20.21 -3.95 18.25
CA ARG A 3 -21.58 -4.25 18.70
C ARG A 3 -22.28 -5.30 17.83
N VAL A 4 -21.59 -6.40 17.59
CA VAL A 4 -22.30 -7.59 17.10
C VAL A 4 -23.05 -8.21 18.30
N PRO A 5 -24.35 -8.54 18.16
CA PRO A 5 -25.06 -9.18 19.24
C PRO A 5 -24.36 -10.47 19.66
N PRO A 6 -24.14 -10.69 20.96
CA PRO A 6 -23.47 -11.90 21.41
C PRO A 6 -24.31 -13.14 21.09
N ARG A 7 -23.64 -14.24 20.78
CA ARG A 7 -24.26 -15.57 20.64
C ARG A 7 -24.62 -16.14 22.03
N PRO A 8 -25.59 -17.04 22.09
CA PRO A 8 -25.96 -17.69 23.35
C PRO A 8 -24.76 -18.36 24.00
N THR A 9 -24.57 -18.17 25.29
CA THR A 9 -23.44 -18.72 26.05
C THR A 9 -23.38 -20.24 26.00
N ALA A 10 -24.52 -20.91 25.85
CA ALA A 10 -24.58 -22.37 25.68
C ALA A 10 -23.76 -22.84 24.44
N GLU A 11 -23.87 -22.14 23.31
CA GLU A 11 -23.09 -22.46 22.09
C GLU A 11 -21.60 -22.25 22.32
N ILE A 12 -21.22 -21.22 23.05
CA ILE A 12 -19.82 -20.92 23.39
C ILE A 12 -19.24 -21.99 24.31
N ARG A 13 -20.00 -22.41 25.33
CA ARG A 13 -19.59 -23.47 26.23
C ARG A 13 -19.41 -24.79 25.47
N GLU A 14 -20.35 -25.13 24.62
CA GLU A 14 -20.25 -26.32 23.76
C GLU A 14 -19.02 -26.27 22.85
N ARG A 15 -18.73 -25.10 22.25
CA ARG A 15 -17.55 -24.89 21.42
C ARG A 15 -16.25 -25.12 22.21
N ILE A 16 -16.13 -24.52 23.39
CA ILE A 16 -14.95 -24.69 24.26
C ILE A 16 -14.76 -26.16 24.64
N GLU A 17 -15.82 -26.84 25.13
CA GLU A 17 -15.74 -28.23 25.56
C GLU A 17 -15.38 -29.18 24.42
N ARG A 18 -15.96 -28.95 23.23
CA ARG A 18 -15.67 -29.74 22.04
C ARG A 18 -14.23 -29.61 21.59
N ASP A 19 -13.72 -28.35 21.55
CA ASP A 19 -12.44 -28.05 20.94
C ASP A 19 -11.27 -28.31 21.91
N LEU A 20 -11.47 -28.10 23.24
CA LEU A 20 -10.52 -28.46 24.29
C LEU A 20 -10.70 -29.93 24.81
N LYS A 21 -11.76 -30.65 24.35
CA LYS A 21 -12.04 -32.03 24.70
C LYS A 21 -12.15 -32.28 26.21
N ARG A 22 -12.60 -31.30 26.95
CA ARG A 22 -12.74 -31.31 28.41
C ARG A 22 -13.94 -30.44 28.82
N PRO A 23 -14.69 -30.81 29.88
CA PRO A 23 -15.78 -30.00 30.39
C PRO A 23 -15.26 -28.68 30.98
N ILE A 24 -16.01 -27.59 30.81
CA ILE A 24 -15.64 -26.27 31.30
C ILE A 24 -15.32 -26.28 32.79
N SER A 25 -16.08 -27.03 33.58
CA SER A 25 -15.86 -27.15 35.02
C SER A 25 -14.50 -27.76 35.40
N SER A 26 -13.83 -28.45 34.47
CA SER A 26 -12.46 -28.97 34.66
C SER A 26 -11.37 -28.02 34.09
N LEU A 27 -11.76 -27.02 33.31
CA LEU A 27 -10.85 -26.05 32.70
C LEU A 27 -10.76 -24.79 33.57
N PHE A 28 -11.89 -24.31 34.09
CA PHE A 28 -12.00 -23.06 34.83
C PHE A 28 -12.75 -23.26 36.14
N ALA A 29 -12.30 -22.55 37.19
CA ALA A 29 -13.02 -22.51 38.46
C ALA A 29 -14.34 -21.73 38.34
N THR A 30 -14.32 -20.61 37.54
CA THR A 30 -15.52 -19.87 37.15
C THR A 30 -15.42 -19.48 35.69
N PHE A 31 -16.58 -19.41 35.03
CA PHE A 31 -16.69 -18.91 33.63
C PHE A 31 -17.92 -18.01 33.55
N ASP A 32 -17.67 -16.72 33.20
CA ASP A 32 -18.73 -15.71 33.17
C ASP A 32 -19.57 -15.87 31.89
N ASP A 33 -20.89 -15.92 32.05
CA ASP A 33 -21.83 -16.12 30.93
C ASP A 33 -21.98 -14.87 30.07
N GLU A 34 -21.80 -13.67 30.65
CA GLU A 34 -21.83 -12.43 29.92
C GLU A 34 -20.48 -12.16 29.27
N PRO A 35 -20.43 -11.94 27.93
CA PRO A 35 -19.16 -11.69 27.26
C PRO A 35 -18.62 -10.28 27.58
N LEU A 36 -17.32 -10.18 27.72
CA LEU A 36 -16.59 -8.89 27.82
C LEU A 36 -16.66 -8.08 26.52
N ALA A 37 -16.65 -8.80 25.39
CA ALA A 37 -16.72 -8.22 24.04
C ALA A 37 -17.29 -9.24 23.06
N SER A 38 -17.97 -8.75 22.02
CA SER A 38 -18.46 -9.57 20.90
C SER A 38 -18.09 -8.91 19.60
N ALA A 39 -17.45 -9.68 18.70
CA ALA A 39 -16.99 -9.26 17.38
C ALA A 39 -17.60 -10.15 16.28
N SER A 40 -17.29 -9.87 15.02
CA SER A 40 -17.80 -10.63 13.87
C SER A 40 -17.38 -12.09 13.87
N LEU A 41 -16.17 -12.38 14.35
CA LEU A 41 -15.57 -13.73 14.29
C LEU A 41 -15.76 -14.55 15.57
N GLY A 42 -16.03 -13.88 16.71
CA GLY A 42 -16.12 -14.56 17.99
C GLY A 42 -16.43 -13.60 19.13
N GLN A 43 -16.39 -14.11 20.33
CA GLN A 43 -16.60 -13.34 21.55
C GLN A 43 -15.59 -13.70 22.63
N VAL A 44 -15.39 -12.79 23.58
CA VAL A 44 -14.43 -12.91 24.67
C VAL A 44 -15.19 -12.97 25.99
N HIS A 45 -14.92 -13.99 26.80
CA HIS A 45 -15.46 -14.16 28.13
C HIS A 45 -14.39 -14.04 29.20
N SER A 46 -14.79 -13.62 30.41
CA SER A 46 -13.95 -13.69 31.60
C SER A 46 -14.08 -15.08 32.22
N ALA A 47 -12.98 -15.60 32.71
CA ALA A 47 -12.96 -16.84 33.50
C ALA A 47 -11.88 -16.72 34.59
N THR A 48 -11.94 -17.65 35.58
CA THR A 48 -10.94 -17.74 36.63
C THR A 48 -10.35 -19.16 36.65
N LEU A 49 -9.05 -19.28 36.67
CA LEU A 49 -8.36 -20.58 36.82
C LEU A 49 -8.43 -21.04 38.25
N PHE A 50 -8.07 -22.33 38.49
CA PHE A 50 -8.11 -22.95 39.83
C PHE A 50 -7.09 -22.35 40.80
N ASP A 51 -6.06 -21.68 40.30
CA ASP A 51 -5.09 -20.93 41.11
C ASP A 51 -5.55 -19.49 41.46
N GLY A 52 -6.76 -19.12 41.05
CA GLY A 52 -7.33 -17.79 41.26
C GLY A 52 -6.97 -16.75 40.21
N GLN A 53 -6.14 -17.08 39.22
CA GLN A 53 -5.77 -16.14 38.15
C GLN A 53 -6.99 -15.88 37.23
N ARG A 54 -7.29 -14.58 36.99
CA ARG A 54 -8.30 -14.19 35.98
C ARG A 54 -7.72 -14.33 34.56
N VAL A 55 -8.54 -14.83 33.67
CA VAL A 55 -8.20 -15.04 32.25
C VAL A 55 -9.31 -14.48 31.33
N ALA A 56 -8.94 -14.14 30.13
CA ALA A 56 -9.83 -13.84 29.03
C ALA A 56 -9.85 -15.03 28.07
N VAL A 57 -11.06 -15.52 27.74
CA VAL A 57 -11.26 -16.67 26.83
C VAL A 57 -11.92 -16.15 25.57
N LYS A 58 -11.16 -16.08 24.47
CA LYS A 58 -11.61 -15.69 23.12
C LYS A 58 -12.07 -16.95 22.40
N VAL A 59 -13.30 -16.95 21.89
CA VAL A 59 -13.94 -18.14 21.29
C VAL A 59 -14.55 -17.76 19.96
N GLN A 60 -14.25 -18.49 18.90
CA GLN A 60 -14.87 -18.31 17.59
C GLN A 60 -16.33 -18.76 17.59
N HIS A 61 -17.17 -18.05 16.83
CA HIS A 61 -18.53 -18.49 16.57
C HIS A 61 -18.56 -19.85 15.86
N ALA A 62 -19.55 -20.69 16.20
CA ALA A 62 -19.59 -22.08 15.73
C ALA A 62 -19.74 -22.18 14.20
N ASP A 63 -20.43 -21.22 13.58
CA ASP A 63 -20.76 -21.15 12.15
C ASP A 63 -19.78 -20.32 11.32
N ILE A 64 -18.69 -19.81 11.92
CA ILE A 64 -17.79 -18.86 11.24
C ILE A 64 -17.13 -19.47 10.00
N ASP A 65 -16.77 -20.75 10.05
CA ASP A 65 -16.15 -21.44 8.91
C ASP A 65 -17.09 -21.51 7.70
N GLU A 66 -18.42 -21.64 7.92
CA GLU A 66 -19.43 -21.65 6.85
C GLU A 66 -19.65 -20.26 6.30
N ILE A 67 -19.75 -19.26 7.17
CA ILE A 67 -19.91 -17.85 6.79
C ILE A 67 -18.73 -17.43 5.91
N VAL A 68 -17.51 -17.68 6.33
CA VAL A 68 -16.29 -17.34 5.60
C VAL A 68 -16.24 -18.04 4.23
N LYS A 69 -16.63 -19.30 4.15
CA LYS A 69 -16.72 -20.00 2.85
C LYS A 69 -17.70 -19.32 1.90
N LEU A 70 -18.86 -18.90 2.40
CA LEU A 70 -19.87 -18.19 1.61
C LEU A 70 -19.38 -16.82 1.16
N ASP A 71 -18.72 -16.08 2.04
CA ASP A 71 -18.14 -14.77 1.74
C ASP A 71 -17.04 -14.88 0.68
N LEU A 72 -16.14 -15.86 0.81
CA LEU A 72 -15.10 -16.12 -0.18
C LEU A 72 -15.66 -16.50 -1.56
N VAL A 73 -16.73 -17.30 -1.60
CA VAL A 73 -17.43 -17.61 -2.87
C VAL A 73 -18.06 -16.35 -3.46
N THR A 74 -18.65 -15.50 -2.61
CA THR A 74 -19.29 -14.25 -3.04
C THR A 74 -18.24 -13.28 -3.58
N ILE A 75 -17.12 -13.09 -2.88
CA ILE A 75 -16.00 -12.27 -3.33
C ILE A 75 -15.48 -12.77 -4.67
N LYS A 76 -15.29 -14.09 -4.82
CA LYS A 76 -14.83 -14.70 -6.09
C LYS A 76 -15.79 -14.40 -7.25
N ARG A 77 -17.11 -14.47 -7.02
CA ARG A 77 -18.14 -14.15 -8.02
C ARG A 77 -18.11 -12.68 -8.40
N ILE A 78 -18.01 -11.78 -7.41
CA ILE A 78 -17.89 -10.34 -7.64
C ILE A 78 -16.64 -10.03 -8.46
N MET A 79 -15.49 -10.60 -8.10
CA MET A 79 -14.23 -10.40 -8.82
C MET A 79 -14.31 -10.93 -10.26
N TRP A 80 -14.98 -12.06 -10.48
CA TRP A 80 -15.25 -12.59 -11.83
C TRP A 80 -16.10 -11.60 -12.63
N LEU A 81 -17.17 -11.05 -12.05
CA LEU A 81 -18.01 -10.04 -12.72
C LEU A 81 -17.21 -8.77 -13.04
N VAL A 82 -16.42 -8.28 -12.10
CA VAL A 82 -15.55 -7.09 -12.28
C VAL A 82 -14.52 -7.34 -13.39
N SER A 83 -13.96 -8.55 -13.49
CA SER A 83 -12.99 -8.91 -14.55
C SER A 83 -13.53 -8.74 -15.96
N TYR A 84 -14.85 -8.82 -16.14
CA TYR A 84 -15.49 -8.60 -17.42
C TYR A 84 -15.47 -7.13 -17.86
N PHE A 85 -15.56 -6.20 -16.90
CA PHE A 85 -15.61 -4.75 -17.17
C PHE A 85 -14.24 -4.08 -17.03
N VAL A 86 -13.37 -4.62 -16.17
CA VAL A 86 -12.04 -4.08 -15.89
C VAL A 86 -11.02 -5.14 -16.27
N PRO A 87 -10.17 -4.89 -17.29
CA PRO A 87 -9.11 -5.83 -17.68
C PRO A 87 -7.95 -5.83 -16.66
N ALA A 88 -8.22 -6.29 -15.44
CA ALA A 88 -7.23 -6.43 -14.38
C ALA A 88 -6.62 -7.83 -14.45
N LYS A 89 -5.36 -7.92 -14.86
CA LYS A 89 -4.64 -9.20 -15.09
C LYS A 89 -4.36 -10.04 -13.84
N ASN A 90 -4.59 -9.52 -12.62
CA ASN A 90 -4.14 -10.16 -11.37
C ASN A 90 -5.23 -10.35 -10.30
N LEU A 91 -6.51 -10.40 -10.68
CA LEU A 91 -7.60 -10.57 -9.70
C LEU A 91 -7.47 -11.85 -8.89
N ASP A 92 -6.95 -12.94 -9.47
CA ASP A 92 -6.70 -14.18 -8.73
C ASP A 92 -5.64 -14.04 -7.64
N VAL A 93 -4.68 -13.13 -7.80
CA VAL A 93 -3.68 -12.83 -6.78
C VAL A 93 -4.34 -12.10 -5.61
N TYR A 94 -5.17 -11.09 -5.89
CA TYR A 94 -5.92 -10.39 -4.85
C TYR A 94 -6.90 -11.31 -4.11
N TYR A 95 -7.59 -12.19 -4.82
CA TYR A 95 -8.46 -13.19 -4.18
C TYR A 95 -7.68 -14.08 -3.21
N ARG A 96 -6.53 -14.61 -3.64
CA ARG A 96 -5.68 -15.44 -2.77
C ARG A 96 -5.17 -14.68 -1.55
N GLN A 97 -4.84 -13.40 -1.70
CA GLN A 97 -4.42 -12.55 -0.59
C GLN A 97 -5.56 -12.33 0.42
N ILE A 98 -6.76 -11.98 -0.05
CA ILE A 98 -7.94 -11.80 0.82
C ILE A 98 -8.25 -13.11 1.55
N LYS A 99 -8.24 -14.24 0.83
CA LYS A 99 -8.47 -15.55 1.43
C LYS A 99 -7.45 -15.86 2.52
N ALA A 100 -6.15 -15.63 2.26
CA ALA A 100 -5.09 -15.86 3.23
C ALA A 100 -5.25 -14.96 4.47
N MET A 101 -5.60 -13.68 4.29
CA MET A 101 -5.86 -12.75 5.41
C MET A 101 -6.99 -13.25 6.31
N ILE A 102 -8.11 -13.70 5.73
CA ILE A 102 -9.25 -14.21 6.50
C ILE A 102 -8.88 -15.51 7.21
N GLU A 103 -8.16 -16.44 6.54
CA GLU A 103 -7.71 -17.69 7.14
C GLU A 103 -6.71 -17.45 8.28
N GLU A 104 -5.86 -16.42 8.18
CA GLU A 104 -4.93 -16.00 9.23
C GLU A 104 -5.68 -15.46 10.45
N GLU A 105 -6.74 -14.68 10.25
CA GLU A 105 -7.57 -14.08 11.32
C GLU A 105 -8.41 -15.14 12.06
N LEU A 106 -8.66 -16.30 11.45
CA LEU A 106 -9.35 -17.44 12.04
C LEU A 106 -8.42 -18.42 12.77
N ASP A 107 -7.16 -18.10 12.96
CA ASP A 107 -6.18 -18.98 13.59
C ASP A 107 -5.68 -18.42 14.92
N PHE A 108 -6.34 -18.81 16.03
CA PHE A 108 -5.96 -18.33 17.37
C PHE A 108 -4.66 -18.97 17.91
N GLU A 109 -4.20 -20.11 17.40
CA GLU A 109 -2.87 -20.65 17.74
C GLU A 109 -1.78 -19.72 17.17
N ARG A 110 -2.00 -19.23 15.94
CA ARG A 110 -1.11 -18.23 15.33
C ARG A 110 -1.15 -16.91 16.08
N GLU A 111 -2.33 -16.43 16.51
CA GLU A 111 -2.47 -15.23 17.32
C GLU A 111 -1.69 -15.36 18.64
N ALA A 112 -1.82 -16.49 19.34
CA ALA A 112 -1.06 -16.79 20.56
C ALA A 112 0.46 -16.79 20.33
N ALA A 113 0.92 -17.41 19.23
CA ALA A 113 2.34 -17.41 18.86
C ALA A 113 2.86 -15.97 18.54
N ASN A 114 2.03 -15.16 17.89
CA ASN A 114 2.35 -13.76 17.61
C ASN A 114 2.50 -12.93 18.90
N ILE A 115 1.62 -13.12 19.89
CA ILE A 115 1.73 -12.51 21.21
C ILE A 115 3.06 -12.87 21.85
N GLU A 116 3.42 -14.17 21.90
CA GLU A 116 4.67 -14.63 22.47
C GLU A 116 5.88 -14.02 21.76
N ARG A 117 5.86 -13.96 20.44
CA ARG A 117 6.94 -13.45 19.62
C ARG A 117 7.18 -11.96 19.88
N ILE A 118 6.14 -11.13 19.84
CA ILE A 118 6.27 -9.68 20.05
C ILE A 118 6.57 -9.38 21.51
N SER A 119 5.88 -10.01 22.46
CA SER A 119 6.11 -9.78 23.88
C SER A 119 7.55 -10.12 24.32
N HIS A 120 8.18 -11.10 23.65
CA HIS A 120 9.59 -11.45 23.91
C HIS A 120 10.54 -10.28 23.63
N ASN A 121 10.25 -9.48 22.60
CA ASN A 121 11.08 -8.32 22.24
C ASN A 121 10.97 -7.18 23.26
N PHE A 122 9.85 -7.13 24.02
CA PHE A 122 9.59 -6.11 25.05
C PHE A 122 9.83 -6.61 26.47
N ARG A 123 10.46 -7.77 26.68
CA ARG A 123 10.69 -8.36 28.02
C ARG A 123 11.47 -7.46 28.98
N GLU A 124 12.29 -6.53 28.46
CA GLU A 124 13.08 -5.58 29.22
C GLU A 124 12.36 -4.24 29.44
N ASP A 125 11.23 -4.03 28.78
CA ASP A 125 10.41 -2.83 28.92
C ASP A 125 9.11 -3.13 29.72
N PRO A 126 9.10 -2.86 31.02
CA PRO A 126 7.92 -3.10 31.86
C PRO A 126 6.77 -2.12 31.58
N THR A 127 6.96 -1.14 30.71
CA THR A 127 5.94 -0.14 30.38
C THR A 127 5.06 -0.54 29.21
N VAL A 128 5.42 -1.64 28.50
CA VAL A 128 4.62 -2.22 27.43
C VAL A 128 4.18 -3.63 27.84
N LEU A 129 2.90 -3.86 27.98
CA LEU A 129 2.33 -5.08 28.51
C LEU A 129 1.56 -5.86 27.43
N PHE A 130 1.57 -7.17 27.56
CA PHE A 130 0.93 -8.09 26.66
C PHE A 130 0.12 -9.12 27.46
N PRO A 131 -1.05 -9.60 26.96
CA PRO A 131 -1.71 -10.75 27.54
C PRO A 131 -0.84 -12.01 27.36
N LYS A 132 -0.70 -12.81 28.40
CA LYS A 132 0.07 -14.07 28.33
C LYS A 132 -0.84 -15.21 27.88
N PRO A 133 -0.55 -15.87 26.74
CA PRO A 133 -1.34 -17.02 26.29
C PRO A 133 -1.09 -18.27 27.15
N PHE A 134 -2.16 -19.08 27.33
CA PHE A 134 -2.12 -20.38 27.98
C PHE A 134 -2.31 -21.46 26.92
N LYS A 135 -1.22 -22.09 26.48
CA LYS A 135 -1.24 -23.08 25.38
C LYS A 135 -2.13 -24.28 25.65
N ASP A 136 -2.11 -24.77 26.89
CA ASP A 136 -2.91 -25.95 27.30
C ASP A 136 -4.44 -25.68 27.34
N LEU A 137 -4.81 -24.37 27.26
CA LEU A 137 -6.19 -23.88 27.26
C LEU A 137 -6.49 -23.13 25.94
N SER A 138 -5.70 -23.38 24.91
CA SER A 138 -5.83 -22.75 23.60
C SER A 138 -5.80 -23.78 22.48
N THR A 139 -6.56 -23.51 21.43
CA THR A 139 -6.65 -24.26 20.19
C THR A 139 -6.78 -23.25 19.03
N ARG A 140 -6.90 -23.72 17.81
CA ARG A 140 -7.15 -22.87 16.65
C ARG A 140 -8.39 -21.97 16.80
N THR A 141 -9.39 -22.36 17.60
CA THR A 141 -10.71 -21.72 17.69
C THR A 141 -11.04 -21.16 19.07
N VAL A 142 -10.22 -21.49 20.06
CA VAL A 142 -10.31 -21.00 21.44
C VAL A 142 -8.94 -20.51 21.87
N MET A 143 -8.84 -19.31 22.38
CA MET A 143 -7.60 -18.75 22.94
C MET A 143 -7.84 -18.24 24.35
N THR A 144 -7.06 -18.75 25.30
CA THR A 144 -7.08 -18.28 26.69
C THR A 144 -5.83 -17.48 26.97
N THR A 145 -5.99 -16.27 27.47
CA THR A 145 -4.88 -15.39 27.85
C THR A 145 -5.06 -14.87 29.27
N SER A 146 -3.98 -14.39 29.89
CA SER A 146 -4.09 -13.65 31.15
C SER A 146 -4.99 -12.44 30.96
N PHE A 147 -5.84 -12.16 31.97
CA PHE A 147 -6.68 -10.97 31.95
C PHE A 147 -5.81 -9.74 32.23
N VAL A 148 -5.86 -8.75 31.36
CA VAL A 148 -5.17 -7.47 31.56
C VAL A 148 -6.19 -6.37 31.88
N HIS A 149 -5.86 -5.53 32.84
CA HIS A 149 -6.68 -4.42 33.27
C HIS A 149 -6.19 -3.12 32.66
N GLY A 150 -7.04 -2.41 31.96
CA GLY A 150 -6.70 -1.12 31.36
C GLY A 150 -7.93 -0.35 30.91
N PHE A 151 -7.72 0.89 30.54
CA PHE A 151 -8.70 1.79 29.94
C PHE A 151 -8.47 1.83 28.44
N ARG A 152 -9.51 2.00 27.64
CA ARG A 152 -9.33 2.20 26.19
C ARG A 152 -8.54 3.50 25.94
N VAL A 153 -7.59 3.48 25.05
CA VAL A 153 -6.74 4.63 24.69
C VAL A 153 -7.56 5.83 24.21
N GLY A 154 -8.71 5.59 23.55
CA GLY A 154 -9.65 6.63 23.12
C GLY A 154 -10.55 7.20 24.22
N ASP A 155 -10.54 6.66 25.46
CA ASP A 155 -11.27 7.24 26.58
C ASP A 155 -10.44 8.34 27.26
N THR A 156 -10.25 9.44 26.54
CA THR A 156 -9.39 10.54 26.97
C THR A 156 -9.83 11.17 28.28
N ARG A 157 -11.15 11.19 28.59
CA ARG A 157 -11.66 11.69 29.87
C ARG A 157 -11.17 10.85 31.04
N ARG A 158 -11.26 9.55 30.90
CA ARG A 158 -10.78 8.61 31.93
C ARG A 158 -9.28 8.65 32.11
N LEU A 159 -8.52 8.84 31.03
CA LEU A 159 -7.07 9.05 31.12
C LEU A 159 -6.73 10.30 31.90
N ASP A 160 -7.46 11.41 31.68
CA ASP A 160 -7.29 12.66 32.41
C ASP A 160 -7.69 12.50 33.90
N ASP A 161 -8.79 11.80 34.20
CA ASP A 161 -9.27 11.54 35.58
C ASP A 161 -8.27 10.67 36.37
N GLU A 162 -7.60 9.73 35.71
CA GLU A 162 -6.57 8.88 36.33
C GLU A 162 -5.18 9.57 36.36
N GLY A 163 -5.05 10.80 35.85
CA GLY A 163 -3.81 11.59 35.86
C GLY A 163 -2.75 11.11 34.87
N ILE A 164 -3.16 10.44 33.81
CA ILE A 164 -2.24 9.91 32.78
C ILE A 164 -1.86 11.04 31.81
N ASP A 165 -0.55 11.25 31.64
CA ASP A 165 -0.02 12.19 30.65
C ASP A 165 -0.22 11.65 29.23
N ARG A 166 -1.21 12.22 28.53
CA ARG A 166 -1.55 11.81 27.18
C ARG A 166 -0.44 12.05 26.16
N LYS A 167 0.38 13.10 26.34
CA LYS A 167 1.53 13.38 25.46
C LYS A 167 2.61 12.33 25.63
N ALA A 168 2.96 12.00 26.85
CA ALA A 168 3.91 10.93 27.15
C ALA A 168 3.40 9.57 26.64
N LEU A 169 2.09 9.31 26.77
CA LEU A 169 1.46 8.11 26.24
C LEU A 169 1.53 8.04 24.71
N ALA A 170 1.21 9.13 24.00
CA ALA A 170 1.29 9.19 22.55
C ALA A 170 2.72 8.95 22.06
N GLN A 171 3.71 9.55 22.73
CA GLN A 171 5.13 9.32 22.45
C GLN A 171 5.49 7.84 22.63
N LYS A 172 5.12 7.23 23.77
CA LYS A 172 5.36 5.81 24.06
C LYS A 172 4.77 4.88 23.01
N ILE A 173 3.56 5.16 22.53
CA ILE A 173 2.92 4.38 21.45
C ILE A 173 3.79 4.44 20.19
N VAL A 174 4.22 5.63 19.76
CA VAL A 174 5.07 5.76 18.56
C VAL A 174 6.40 5.03 18.78
N GLU A 175 7.04 5.19 19.93
CA GLU A 175 8.32 4.51 20.25
C GLU A 175 8.17 2.99 20.20
N ALA A 176 7.11 2.42 20.81
CA ALA A 176 6.87 0.98 20.79
C ALA A 176 6.66 0.46 19.36
N PHE A 177 5.93 1.19 18.51
CA PHE A 177 5.75 0.79 17.11
C PHE A 177 7.00 1.00 16.26
N CYS A 178 7.78 2.04 16.51
CA CYS A 178 9.11 2.20 15.90
C CYS A 178 10.04 1.05 16.23
N GLN A 179 10.05 0.61 17.50
CA GLN A 179 10.80 -0.57 17.93
C GLN A 179 10.38 -1.80 17.13
N MET A 180 9.08 -2.10 17.09
CA MET A 180 8.53 -3.26 16.36
C MET A 180 8.88 -3.22 14.85
N VAL A 181 8.71 -2.06 14.20
CA VAL A 181 8.88 -1.92 12.74
C VAL A 181 10.37 -1.87 12.37
N PHE A 182 11.14 -0.98 12.98
CA PHE A 182 12.49 -0.67 12.52
C PHE A 182 13.58 -1.52 13.19
N VAL A 183 13.37 -1.97 14.42
CA VAL A 183 14.35 -2.78 15.14
C VAL A 183 14.02 -4.26 15.01
N ASP A 184 12.80 -4.66 15.40
CA ASP A 184 12.41 -6.07 15.45
C ASP A 184 12.04 -6.60 14.05
N GLY A 185 11.49 -5.74 13.19
CA GLY A 185 11.01 -6.10 11.86
C GLY A 185 9.71 -6.90 11.87
N VAL A 186 9.08 -7.04 13.04
CA VAL A 186 7.80 -7.71 13.26
C VAL A 186 6.92 -6.78 14.09
N TYR A 187 5.73 -6.47 13.60
CA TYR A 187 4.90 -5.44 14.21
C TYR A 187 3.41 -5.78 14.19
N HIS A 188 2.72 -5.25 15.19
CA HIS A 188 1.26 -5.28 15.25
C HIS A 188 0.69 -4.41 14.14
N ALA A 189 -0.02 -5.01 13.19
CA ALA A 189 -0.47 -4.33 11.98
C ALA A 189 -1.88 -3.69 12.08
N ASP A 190 -2.53 -3.77 13.25
CA ASP A 190 -3.87 -3.21 13.49
C ASP A 190 -3.97 -2.47 14.83
N PRO A 191 -3.24 -1.33 15.04
CA PRO A 191 -3.29 -0.53 16.27
C PRO A 191 -4.60 0.29 16.37
N HIS A 192 -5.73 -0.37 16.15
CA HIS A 192 -7.04 0.27 16.33
C HIS A 192 -7.24 0.63 17.81
N PRO A 193 -7.93 1.75 18.15
CA PRO A 193 -8.16 2.15 19.56
C PRO A 193 -8.81 1.08 20.43
N GLY A 194 -9.52 0.10 19.83
CA GLY A 194 -10.08 -1.06 20.52
C GLY A 194 -9.03 -2.09 20.97
N ASN A 195 -7.86 -2.11 20.30
CA ASN A 195 -6.77 -3.06 20.56
C ASN A 195 -5.67 -2.46 21.43
N VAL A 196 -5.81 -1.20 21.84
CA VAL A 196 -4.82 -0.48 22.65
C VAL A 196 -5.49 -0.05 23.97
N LEU A 197 -4.99 -0.63 25.08
CA LEU A 197 -5.39 -0.22 26.42
C LEU A 197 -4.25 0.50 27.14
N VAL A 198 -4.62 1.24 28.17
CA VAL A 198 -3.69 1.97 29.03
C VAL A 198 -3.85 1.50 30.46
N GLY A 199 -2.79 1.05 31.08
CA GLY A 199 -2.76 0.64 32.47
C GLY A 199 -2.86 1.84 33.43
N LYS A 200 -3.11 1.60 34.72
CA LYS A 200 -3.28 2.65 35.74
C LYS A 200 -2.08 3.57 35.92
N ARG A 201 -0.87 3.11 35.57
CA ARG A 201 0.36 3.90 35.66
C ARG A 201 0.84 4.42 34.28
N GLY A 202 -0.03 4.36 33.26
CA GLY A 202 0.28 4.74 31.90
C GLY A 202 1.05 3.67 31.12
N GLU A 203 0.97 2.40 31.54
CA GLU A 203 1.52 1.28 30.75
C GLU A 203 0.72 1.14 29.45
N LEU A 204 1.42 0.91 28.35
CA LEU A 204 0.82 0.55 27.07
C LEU A 204 0.47 -0.93 27.07
N ILE A 205 -0.79 -1.28 26.79
CA ILE A 205 -1.24 -2.66 26.70
C ILE A 205 -1.74 -2.92 25.29
N LEU A 206 -1.14 -3.87 24.59
CA LEU A 206 -1.56 -4.26 23.25
C LEU A 206 -2.37 -5.55 23.30
N LEU A 207 -3.51 -5.54 22.63
CA LEU A 207 -4.44 -6.67 22.50
C LEU A 207 -4.56 -7.07 21.03
N ASP A 208 -5.15 -8.25 20.77
CA ASP A 208 -5.54 -8.75 19.45
C ASP A 208 -4.40 -8.80 18.43
N PHE A 209 -3.62 -9.89 18.46
CA PHE A 209 -2.48 -10.13 17.56
C PHE A 209 -2.84 -10.98 16.35
N GLY A 210 -4.12 -10.97 15.94
CA GLY A 210 -4.57 -11.61 14.70
C GLY A 210 -3.93 -11.00 13.46
N ALA A 211 -3.69 -9.69 13.47
CA ALA A 211 -2.99 -8.98 12.41
C ALA A 211 -1.57 -8.59 12.85
N VAL A 212 -0.60 -9.43 12.54
CA VAL A 212 0.84 -9.18 12.70
C VAL A 212 1.51 -9.25 11.35
N ALA A 213 2.34 -8.27 11.03
CA ALA A 213 3.09 -8.20 9.80
C ALA A 213 4.60 -8.22 10.05
N GLU A 214 5.32 -8.67 9.04
CA GLU A 214 6.79 -8.64 9.01
C GLU A 214 7.25 -7.78 7.86
N LEU A 215 8.31 -7.02 8.06
CA LEU A 215 9.03 -6.41 6.96
C LEU A 215 9.89 -7.47 6.29
N SER A 216 9.59 -7.78 5.02
CA SER A 216 10.44 -8.68 4.23
C SER A 216 11.88 -8.18 4.15
N ASN A 217 12.82 -9.07 3.89
CA ASN A 217 14.23 -8.70 3.72
C ASN A 217 14.39 -7.67 2.60
N GLU A 218 13.61 -7.82 1.52
CA GLU A 218 13.57 -6.90 0.39
C GLU A 218 13.16 -5.48 0.81
N MET A 219 12.17 -5.36 1.70
CA MET A 219 11.75 -4.07 2.25
C MET A 219 12.78 -3.51 3.24
N ARG A 220 13.30 -4.35 4.13
CA ARG A 220 14.32 -3.93 5.12
C ARG A 220 15.60 -3.40 4.47
N GLU A 221 16.01 -3.98 3.37
CA GLU A 221 17.19 -3.54 2.63
C GLU A 221 16.87 -2.44 1.60
N GLY A 222 15.66 -2.44 1.05
CA GLY A 222 15.25 -1.49 0.02
C GLY A 222 14.93 -0.10 0.55
N ILE A 223 14.31 0.00 1.75
CA ILE A 223 13.99 1.30 2.37
C ILE A 223 15.24 2.16 2.60
N PRO A 224 16.33 1.67 3.21
CA PRO A 224 17.57 2.43 3.35
C PRO A 224 18.16 2.86 2.01
N GLU A 225 18.22 1.96 1.02
CA GLU A 225 18.71 2.26 -0.33
C GLU A 225 17.86 3.34 -1.02
N PHE A 226 16.53 3.32 -0.81
CA PHE A 226 15.60 4.31 -1.33
C PHE A 226 15.87 5.69 -0.71
N VAL A 227 15.96 5.76 0.63
CA VAL A 227 16.23 7.01 1.35
C VAL A 227 17.59 7.60 0.94
N GLU A 228 18.61 6.75 0.83
CA GLU A 228 19.94 7.19 0.34
C GLU A 228 19.86 7.71 -1.11
N GLY A 229 19.07 7.06 -1.98
CA GLY A 229 18.82 7.51 -3.35
C GLY A 229 18.17 8.90 -3.41
N VAL A 230 17.18 9.15 -2.54
CA VAL A 230 16.54 10.47 -2.40
C VAL A 230 17.56 11.54 -1.99
N ILE A 231 18.37 11.27 -0.96
CA ILE A 231 19.37 12.21 -0.42
C ILE A 231 20.46 12.51 -1.46
N ARG A 232 20.95 11.49 -2.17
CA ARG A 232 21.99 11.62 -3.19
C ARG A 232 21.46 12.11 -4.55
N ARG A 233 20.14 12.27 -4.70
CA ARG A 233 19.48 12.59 -5.98
C ARG A 233 19.85 11.60 -7.09
N ASP A 234 19.95 10.33 -6.73
CA ASP A 234 20.37 9.24 -7.61
C ASP A 234 19.13 8.45 -8.07
N THR A 235 18.62 8.77 -9.27
CA THR A 235 17.43 8.13 -9.85
C THR A 235 17.63 6.66 -10.11
N ASP A 236 18.83 6.23 -10.52
CA ASP A 236 19.14 4.81 -10.77
C ASP A 236 19.02 3.99 -9.46
N ARG A 237 19.52 4.57 -8.35
CA ARG A 237 19.41 3.97 -7.03
C ARG A 237 17.97 3.89 -6.56
N LEU A 238 17.17 4.94 -6.81
CA LEU A 238 15.73 4.95 -6.50
C LEU A 238 15.00 3.84 -7.27
N ILE A 239 15.24 3.72 -8.56
CA ILE A 239 14.63 2.68 -9.39
C ILE A 239 15.04 1.28 -8.90
N LYS A 240 16.32 1.10 -8.60
CA LYS A 240 16.86 -0.17 -8.08
C LYS A 240 16.21 -0.56 -6.75
N SER A 241 16.10 0.39 -5.82
CA SER A 241 15.48 0.15 -4.51
C SER A 241 13.98 -0.16 -4.64
N LEU A 242 13.24 0.56 -5.50
CA LEU A 242 11.84 0.30 -5.78
C LEU A 242 11.61 -1.08 -6.45
N LYS A 243 12.53 -1.50 -7.35
CA LYS A 243 12.53 -2.86 -7.92
C LYS A 243 12.78 -3.92 -6.84
N LYS A 244 13.74 -3.65 -5.94
CA LYS A 244 14.08 -4.54 -4.82
C LYS A 244 12.90 -4.72 -3.87
N MET A 245 12.25 -3.63 -3.48
CA MET A 245 11.07 -3.64 -2.62
C MET A 245 9.80 -4.19 -3.30
N GLY A 246 9.85 -4.42 -4.62
CA GLY A 246 8.73 -4.97 -5.37
C GLY A 246 7.69 -3.96 -5.84
N PHE A 247 7.96 -2.66 -5.78
CA PHE A 247 7.05 -1.64 -6.33
C PHE A 247 7.06 -1.59 -7.85
N ILE A 248 8.18 -1.98 -8.48
CA ILE A 248 8.32 -2.02 -9.93
C ILE A 248 8.30 -3.47 -10.39
N ALA A 249 7.43 -3.79 -11.35
CA ALA A 249 7.33 -5.11 -11.94
C ALA A 249 8.66 -5.52 -12.61
N ARG A 250 9.03 -6.81 -12.50
CA ARG A 250 10.18 -7.37 -13.24
C ARG A 250 9.73 -7.60 -14.69
N GLY A 251 10.35 -6.90 -15.66
CA GLY A 251 10.07 -7.11 -17.10
C GLY A 251 9.88 -5.80 -17.91
N GLU A 252 9.05 -5.82 -18.92
CA GLU A 252 8.98 -4.98 -20.11
C GLU A 252 8.82 -3.44 -19.95
N SER A 253 8.68 -2.87 -18.77
CA SER A 253 8.30 -1.46 -18.58
C SER A 253 9.42 -0.59 -17.99
N GLN A 254 10.68 -0.88 -18.26
CA GLN A 254 11.79 -0.12 -17.65
C GLN A 254 11.74 1.37 -18.02
N ASP A 255 11.46 1.68 -19.27
CA ASP A 255 11.36 3.06 -19.80
C ASP A 255 10.18 3.85 -19.14
N VAL A 256 9.05 3.17 -18.87
CA VAL A 256 7.90 3.78 -18.17
C VAL A 256 8.24 4.01 -16.71
N SER A 257 8.87 3.02 -16.05
CA SER A 257 9.26 3.11 -14.65
C SER A 257 10.27 4.22 -14.40
N GLU A 258 11.27 4.37 -15.26
CA GLU A 258 12.27 5.43 -15.20
C GLU A 258 11.61 6.81 -15.28
N ARG A 259 10.80 7.06 -16.31
CA ARG A 259 10.11 8.35 -16.50
C ARG A 259 9.17 8.70 -15.36
N VAL A 260 8.49 7.71 -14.78
CA VAL A 260 7.59 7.93 -13.64
C VAL A 260 8.39 8.25 -12.38
N VAL A 261 9.47 7.51 -12.11
CA VAL A 261 10.32 7.76 -10.95
C VAL A 261 11.01 9.14 -11.06
N GLU A 262 11.51 9.51 -12.24
CA GLU A 262 12.07 10.84 -12.49
C GLU A 262 11.05 11.94 -12.21
N PHE A 263 9.84 11.81 -12.76
CA PHE A 263 8.75 12.77 -12.55
C PHE A 263 8.40 12.95 -11.07
N PHE A 264 8.26 11.87 -10.32
CA PHE A 264 7.97 11.94 -8.88
C PHE A 264 9.17 12.44 -8.09
N HIS A 265 10.39 12.09 -8.48
CA HIS A 265 11.61 12.55 -7.82
C HIS A 265 11.81 14.07 -7.96
N GLU A 266 11.62 14.63 -9.17
CA GLU A 266 11.67 16.08 -9.39
C GLU A 266 10.61 16.81 -8.53
N ARG A 267 9.38 16.28 -8.54
CA ARG A 267 8.27 16.90 -7.80
C ARG A 267 8.41 16.78 -6.29
N PHE A 268 8.93 15.64 -5.82
CA PHE A 268 9.25 15.45 -4.40
C PHE A 268 10.31 16.43 -3.91
N GLN A 269 11.29 16.78 -4.76
CA GLN A 269 12.30 17.78 -4.43
C GLN A 269 11.75 19.21 -4.36
N GLU A 270 10.70 19.51 -5.14
CA GLU A 270 10.03 20.82 -5.11
C GLU A 270 9.15 20.96 -3.86
N ASP A 271 8.46 19.90 -3.46
CA ASP A 271 7.48 19.91 -2.36
C ASP A 271 8.09 19.69 -0.98
N VAL A 272 9.24 19.01 -0.88
CA VAL A 272 9.86 18.62 0.40
C VAL A 272 11.06 19.51 0.72
N LYS A 273 10.80 20.58 1.46
CA LYS A 273 11.83 21.21 2.30
C LYS A 273 11.99 20.32 3.53
N LEU A 274 13.07 19.55 3.60
CA LEU A 274 13.40 18.58 4.66
C LEU A 274 13.35 19.14 6.10
N GLU A 275 13.23 20.46 6.29
CA GLU A 275 13.21 21.09 7.60
C GLU A 275 11.83 21.14 8.28
N SER A 276 10.73 20.84 7.57
CA SER A 276 9.38 20.94 8.12
C SER A 276 8.47 19.78 7.70
N PHE A 277 8.90 18.52 7.93
CA PHE A 277 8.04 17.37 7.71
C PHE A 277 7.00 17.29 8.83
N ASN A 278 5.94 18.08 8.73
CA ASN A 278 4.80 17.97 9.61
C ASN A 278 3.77 17.06 8.92
N LEU A 279 3.48 15.88 9.49
CA LEU A 279 2.47 14.96 8.95
C LEU A 279 1.09 15.60 8.81
N LYS A 280 0.80 16.67 9.55
CA LYS A 280 -0.41 17.49 9.40
C LYS A 280 -0.48 18.20 8.04
N ASP A 281 0.67 18.45 7.40
CA ASP A 281 0.76 19.15 6.09
C ASP A 281 0.65 18.17 4.92
N ILE A 282 0.75 16.86 5.18
CA ILE A 282 0.39 15.80 4.21
C ILE A 282 -1.14 15.72 4.12
N LYS A 283 -1.73 16.77 3.58
CA LYS A 283 -3.10 16.69 3.09
C LYS A 283 -3.05 15.87 1.81
N LEU A 284 -3.69 14.70 1.83
CA LEU A 284 -4.10 14.02 0.62
C LEU A 284 -5.08 14.96 -0.09
N ASP A 285 -4.53 15.86 -0.91
CA ASP A 285 -5.32 16.78 -1.72
C ASP A 285 -5.76 16.04 -2.97
N PRO A 286 -7.05 15.69 -3.10
CA PRO A 286 -7.57 15.00 -4.28
C PRO A 286 -7.32 15.79 -5.56
N GLN A 287 -7.21 17.12 -5.48
CA GLN A 287 -6.94 17.99 -6.63
C GLN A 287 -5.49 17.82 -7.11
N ARG A 288 -4.52 17.75 -6.20
CA ARG A 288 -3.13 17.45 -6.54
C ARG A 288 -2.96 16.04 -7.13
N GLY A 289 -3.68 15.06 -6.60
CA GLY A 289 -3.72 13.70 -7.17
C GLY A 289 -4.21 13.71 -8.63
N LEU A 290 -5.26 14.48 -8.92
CA LEU A 290 -5.79 14.63 -10.26
C LEU A 290 -4.82 15.36 -11.19
N GLU A 291 -4.15 16.43 -10.73
CA GLU A 291 -3.13 17.15 -11.47
C GLU A 291 -1.91 16.28 -11.81
N ASN A 292 -1.49 15.42 -10.86
CA ASN A 292 -0.41 14.47 -11.09
C ASN A 292 -0.80 13.43 -12.16
N LEU A 293 -2.02 12.90 -12.11
CA LEU A 293 -2.54 12.01 -13.14
C LEU A 293 -2.65 12.68 -14.52
N LEU A 294 -3.07 13.94 -14.56
CA LEU A 294 -3.13 14.71 -15.80
C LEU A 294 -1.72 14.99 -16.37
N SER A 295 -0.75 15.23 -15.49
CA SER A 295 0.66 15.45 -15.89
C SER A 295 1.28 14.16 -16.44
N LEU A 296 1.04 12.99 -15.82
CA LEU A 296 1.46 11.69 -16.35
C LEU A 296 0.82 11.41 -17.71
N ARG A 297 -0.45 11.79 -17.90
CA ARG A 297 -1.12 11.66 -19.20
C ARG A 297 -0.49 12.55 -20.28
N ARG A 298 0.01 13.75 -19.92
CA ARG A 298 0.78 14.63 -20.85
C ARG A 298 2.10 14.01 -21.28
N MET A 299 2.69 13.14 -20.43
CA MET A 299 3.89 12.37 -20.75
C MET A 299 3.59 11.14 -21.62
N ASN A 300 2.37 10.98 -22.13
CA ASN A 300 1.89 9.81 -22.86
C ASN A 300 1.95 8.49 -22.04
N ILE A 301 1.90 8.57 -20.73
CA ILE A 301 1.81 7.39 -19.84
C ILE A 301 0.35 7.13 -19.55
N GLY A 302 -0.18 6.02 -20.06
CA GLY A 302 -1.56 5.59 -19.81
C GLY A 302 -1.70 4.94 -18.43
N LEU A 303 -2.90 5.03 -17.82
CA LEU A 303 -3.20 4.34 -16.56
C LEU A 303 -2.93 2.83 -16.63
N ARG A 304 -3.12 2.22 -17.80
CA ARG A 304 -2.84 0.81 -18.03
C ARG A 304 -1.34 0.50 -17.98
N GLU A 305 -0.50 1.34 -18.56
CA GLU A 305 0.96 1.22 -18.53
C GLU A 305 1.49 1.43 -17.11
N LEU A 306 0.95 2.42 -16.40
CA LEU A 306 1.27 2.69 -15.01
C LEU A 306 0.93 1.48 -14.11
N SER A 307 -0.28 0.91 -14.25
CA SER A 307 -0.71 -0.26 -13.47
C SER A 307 0.05 -1.55 -13.81
N GLN A 308 0.69 -1.62 -14.97
CA GLN A 308 1.56 -2.73 -15.37
C GLN A 308 2.99 -2.55 -14.87
N ALA A 309 3.46 -1.31 -14.78
CA ALA A 309 4.81 -0.97 -14.34
C ALA A 309 4.94 -0.96 -12.80
N PHE A 310 3.88 -0.56 -12.11
CA PHE A 310 3.89 -0.40 -10.66
C PHE A 310 2.80 -1.24 -9.99
N HIS A 311 3.14 -1.80 -8.84
CA HIS A 311 2.20 -2.42 -7.92
C HIS A 311 2.63 -2.15 -6.48
N VAL A 312 1.68 -2.15 -5.58
CA VAL A 312 1.95 -1.92 -4.16
C VAL A 312 2.21 -3.27 -3.50
N PRO A 313 3.40 -3.48 -2.90
CA PRO A 313 3.70 -4.70 -2.17
C PRO A 313 2.78 -4.87 -0.96
N ARG A 314 2.47 -6.14 -0.60
CA ARG A 314 1.65 -6.46 0.57
C ARG A 314 2.19 -5.85 1.86
N ASP A 315 3.50 -5.94 2.07
CA ASP A 315 4.19 -5.43 3.26
C ASP A 315 4.00 -3.92 3.42
N TRP A 316 4.02 -3.18 2.29
CA TRP A 316 3.76 -1.75 2.28
C TRP A 316 2.32 -1.41 2.68
N VAL A 317 1.34 -2.17 2.20
CA VAL A 317 -0.07 -1.97 2.54
C VAL A 317 -0.29 -2.11 4.06
N TYR A 318 0.32 -3.12 4.68
CA TYR A 318 0.24 -3.30 6.13
C TYR A 318 0.93 -2.16 6.88
N LEU A 319 2.13 -1.75 6.42
CA LEU A 319 2.87 -0.65 7.04
C LEU A 319 2.10 0.67 6.94
N GLU A 320 1.56 1.00 5.77
CA GLU A 320 0.75 2.20 5.54
C GLU A 320 -0.50 2.20 6.44
N ARG A 321 -1.24 1.09 6.50
CA ARG A 321 -2.40 0.94 7.38
C ARG A 321 -2.03 1.18 8.84
N THR A 322 -0.93 0.57 9.29
CA THR A 322 -0.44 0.74 10.65
C THR A 322 -0.11 2.20 10.96
N LEU A 323 0.60 2.88 10.07
CA LEU A 323 0.95 4.29 10.23
C LEU A 323 -0.29 5.20 10.27
N LEU A 324 -1.29 4.93 9.42
CA LEU A 324 -2.54 5.69 9.39
C LEU A 324 -3.31 5.53 10.71
N LEU A 325 -3.45 4.30 11.21
CA LEU A 325 -4.14 4.03 12.47
C LEU A 325 -3.41 4.65 13.67
N LEU A 326 -2.08 4.52 13.72
CA LEU A 326 -1.24 5.16 14.75
C LEU A 326 -1.38 6.68 14.74
N THR A 327 -1.36 7.28 13.56
CA THR A 327 -1.56 8.73 13.42
C THR A 327 -2.91 9.15 13.99
N GLY A 328 -3.97 8.35 13.74
CA GLY A 328 -5.30 8.59 14.31
C GLY A 328 -5.29 8.57 15.84
N VAL A 329 -4.76 7.51 16.45
CA VAL A 329 -4.67 7.36 17.91
C VAL A 329 -3.82 8.47 18.53
N CYS A 330 -2.66 8.76 17.95
CA CYS A 330 -1.75 9.78 18.48
C CYS A 330 -2.33 11.20 18.36
N THR A 331 -3.05 11.51 17.28
CA THR A 331 -3.69 12.82 17.09
C THR A 331 -4.84 13.02 18.09
N GLU A 332 -5.55 11.94 18.48
CA GLU A 332 -6.58 12.00 19.50
C GLU A 332 -5.99 12.26 20.91
N LEU A 333 -4.83 11.67 21.21
CA LEU A 333 -4.14 11.86 22.48
C LEU A 333 -3.44 13.23 22.56
N ASP A 334 -2.69 13.61 21.55
CA ASP A 334 -1.97 14.89 21.46
C ASP A 334 -2.06 15.47 20.04
N PRO A 335 -3.02 16.41 19.81
CA PRO A 335 -3.17 17.08 18.52
C PRO A 335 -1.95 17.89 18.06
N GLU A 336 -1.08 18.29 19.00
CA GLU A 336 0.13 19.08 18.74
C GLU A 336 1.39 18.23 18.53
N MET A 337 1.28 16.91 18.68
CA MET A 337 2.41 16.00 18.57
C MET A 337 3.08 16.07 17.19
N ASN A 338 4.40 16.11 17.17
CA ASN A 338 5.21 15.94 15.96
C ASN A 338 5.80 14.51 15.94
N PRO A 339 5.14 13.55 15.29
CA PRO A 339 5.63 12.17 15.27
C PRO A 339 6.97 12.02 14.53
N VAL A 340 7.30 12.94 13.61
CA VAL A 340 8.57 12.89 12.85
C VAL A 340 9.78 13.01 13.78
N GLY A 341 9.70 13.88 14.80
CA GLY A 341 10.77 14.02 15.79
C GLY A 341 11.04 12.73 16.56
N ILE A 342 9.98 11.95 16.84
CA ILE A 342 10.08 10.68 17.58
C ILE A 342 10.56 9.55 16.66
N ILE A 343 10.04 9.49 15.44
CA ILE A 343 10.36 8.44 14.46
C ILE A 343 11.79 8.61 13.92
N ARG A 344 12.26 9.85 13.80
CA ARG A 344 13.53 10.18 13.18
C ARG A 344 14.71 9.36 13.67
N PRO A 345 15.00 9.22 14.98
CA PRO A 345 16.15 8.44 15.44
C PRO A 345 16.06 6.96 15.08
N TYR A 346 14.85 6.37 15.06
CA TYR A 346 14.65 4.98 14.65
C TYR A 346 14.90 4.80 13.16
N VAL A 347 14.38 5.70 12.32
CA VAL A 347 14.64 5.69 10.87
C VAL A 347 16.12 5.94 10.58
N GLU A 348 16.74 6.89 11.27
CA GLU A 348 18.18 7.15 11.15
C GLU A 348 18.99 5.88 11.46
N ASN A 349 18.75 5.23 12.58
CA ASN A 349 19.42 3.98 12.94
C ASN A 349 19.13 2.85 11.93
N PHE A 350 17.90 2.76 11.46
CA PHE A 350 17.49 1.74 10.48
C PHE A 350 18.15 1.96 9.11
N VAL A 351 18.23 3.21 8.66
CA VAL A 351 18.82 3.60 7.36
C VAL A 351 20.33 3.60 7.39
N LEU A 352 20.91 4.14 8.47
CA LEU A 352 22.36 4.33 8.58
C LEU A 352 23.07 3.09 9.12
N GLY A 353 22.38 2.30 9.98
CA GLY A 353 23.05 1.28 10.78
C GLY A 353 24.17 1.93 11.60
N ASN A 354 25.42 1.53 11.34
CA ASN A 354 26.61 2.12 12.00
C ASN A 354 27.21 3.32 11.23
N ARG A 355 26.53 3.85 10.19
CA ARG A 355 27.04 4.99 9.40
C ARG A 355 26.50 6.31 9.95
N ASP A 356 27.30 7.37 9.84
CA ASP A 356 26.89 8.73 10.21
C ASP A 356 26.33 9.45 8.96
N TRP A 357 25.28 10.28 9.15
CA TRP A 357 24.74 11.17 8.13
C TRP A 357 25.81 12.07 7.50
N ALA A 358 26.76 12.53 8.31
CA ALA A 358 27.88 13.33 7.83
C ALA A 358 28.75 12.57 6.82
N GLN A 359 28.95 11.26 7.00
CA GLN A 359 29.68 10.43 6.05
C GLN A 359 28.92 10.26 4.74
N ILE A 360 27.60 10.01 4.81
CA ILE A 360 26.75 9.88 3.61
C ILE A 360 26.72 11.21 2.84
N ALA A 361 26.53 12.33 3.54
CA ALA A 361 26.55 13.65 2.93
C ALA A 361 27.91 13.99 2.30
N LEU A 362 29.01 13.65 2.97
CA LEU A 362 30.37 13.85 2.46
C LEU A 362 30.67 12.99 1.23
N GLU A 363 30.23 11.73 1.22
CA GLU A 363 30.34 10.86 0.05
C GLU A 363 29.49 11.37 -1.10
N ALA A 364 28.25 11.82 -0.84
CA ALA A 364 27.41 12.43 -1.85
C ALA A 364 28.03 13.71 -2.44
N ALA A 365 28.63 14.56 -1.59
CA ALA A 365 29.35 15.76 -2.04
C ALA A 365 30.58 15.41 -2.87
N LYS A 366 31.36 14.39 -2.48
CA LYS A 366 32.50 13.89 -3.27
C LYS A 366 32.06 13.34 -4.62
N ASP A 367 30.99 12.55 -4.67
CA ASP A 367 30.46 12.01 -5.93
C ASP A 367 29.97 13.12 -6.87
N MET A 368 29.29 14.15 -6.32
CA MET A 368 28.89 15.33 -7.09
C MET A 368 30.11 16.12 -7.60
N ALA A 369 31.13 16.31 -6.77
CA ALA A 369 32.36 16.98 -7.17
C ALA A 369 33.10 16.21 -8.27
N LEU A 370 33.22 14.88 -8.14
CA LEU A 370 33.83 14.00 -9.16
C LEU A 370 33.03 14.04 -10.48
N LYS A 371 31.71 13.95 -10.42
CA LYS A 371 30.83 14.08 -11.60
C LYS A 371 31.00 15.46 -12.26
N ALA A 372 31.08 16.54 -11.48
CA ALA A 372 31.30 17.88 -12.00
C ALA A 372 32.66 18.04 -12.71
N ILE A 373 33.69 17.33 -12.24
CA ILE A 373 35.02 17.33 -12.86
C ILE A 373 35.04 16.48 -14.14
N THR A 374 34.29 15.38 -14.20
CA THR A 374 34.28 14.45 -15.35
C THR A 374 33.36 14.91 -16.47
N ILE A 375 32.29 15.66 -16.19
CA ILE A 375 31.34 16.19 -17.20
C ILE A 375 32.04 16.96 -18.33
N PRO A 376 33.00 17.89 -18.08
CA PRO A 376 33.67 18.59 -19.17
C PRO A 376 34.48 17.68 -20.10
N GLU A 377 35.08 16.62 -19.55
CA GLU A 377 35.86 15.65 -20.34
C GLU A 377 34.98 14.73 -21.17
N ASP A 378 33.87 14.27 -20.62
CA ASP A 378 32.90 13.43 -21.32
C ASP A 378 32.14 14.25 -22.39
N LEU A 379 31.79 15.49 -22.07
CA LEU A 379 31.24 16.43 -23.05
C LEU A 379 32.21 16.69 -24.19
N ARG A 380 33.50 16.87 -23.89
CA ARG A 380 34.55 17.04 -24.89
C ARG A 380 34.69 15.77 -25.77
N LYS A 381 34.69 14.59 -25.19
CA LYS A 381 34.69 13.32 -25.92
C LYS A 381 33.47 13.16 -26.81
N TYR A 382 32.27 13.53 -26.29
CA TYR A 382 31.04 13.51 -27.06
C TYR A 382 31.09 14.48 -28.24
N LEU A 383 31.49 15.74 -28.00
CA LEU A 383 31.62 16.76 -29.04
C LEU A 383 32.69 16.38 -30.11
N LEU A 384 33.78 15.73 -29.70
CA LEU A 384 34.76 15.22 -30.63
C LEU A 384 34.23 14.08 -31.52
N ARG A 385 33.44 13.16 -30.97
CA ARG A 385 32.73 12.11 -31.72
C ARG A 385 31.67 12.70 -32.64
N ALA A 386 30.90 13.66 -32.17
CA ALA A 386 29.90 14.34 -32.96
C ALA A 386 30.55 15.09 -34.16
N ASN A 387 31.69 15.73 -33.92
CA ASN A 387 32.43 16.44 -35.00
C ASN A 387 33.06 15.52 -36.02
N ARG A 388 33.29 14.25 -35.65
CA ARG A 388 33.76 13.16 -36.56
C ARG A 388 32.65 12.46 -37.33
N GLY A 389 31.39 12.85 -37.10
CA GLY A 389 30.23 12.16 -37.67
C GLY A 389 29.93 10.78 -37.07
N GLU A 390 30.59 10.43 -35.95
CA GLU A 390 30.46 9.14 -35.26
C GLU A 390 29.39 9.15 -34.15
N ALA A 391 28.73 10.30 -33.91
CA ALA A 391 27.65 10.38 -32.92
C ALA A 391 26.33 9.97 -33.56
N GLU A 392 25.90 8.74 -33.33
CA GLU A 392 24.50 8.33 -33.56
C GLU A 392 23.59 8.97 -32.52
N ILE A 393 22.87 10.01 -32.91
CA ILE A 393 21.74 10.51 -32.12
C ILE A 393 20.57 9.60 -32.40
N GLN A 394 20.33 8.59 -31.55
CA GLN A 394 19.09 7.83 -31.58
C GLN A 394 17.96 8.73 -31.05
N VAL A 395 17.31 9.45 -31.94
CA VAL A 395 16.04 10.11 -31.61
C VAL A 395 14.98 9.01 -31.56
N LYS A 396 14.76 8.46 -30.38
CA LYS A 396 13.86 7.29 -30.11
C LYS A 396 12.45 7.44 -30.72
N ASP A 397 12.00 8.64 -31.00
CA ASP A 397 10.65 8.91 -31.55
C ASP A 397 10.62 9.41 -33.00
N LEU A 398 11.78 9.50 -33.66
CA LEU A 398 11.83 10.01 -35.06
C LEU A 398 11.05 9.09 -36.01
N SER A 399 11.14 7.75 -35.83
CA SER A 399 10.38 6.79 -36.62
C SER A 399 8.87 6.88 -36.36
N LYS A 400 8.46 7.08 -35.12
CA LYS A 400 7.05 7.29 -34.75
C LYS A 400 6.54 8.62 -35.28
N ALA A 401 7.33 9.70 -35.15
CA ALA A 401 6.98 11.00 -35.69
C ALA A 401 6.89 10.97 -37.23
N ALA A 402 7.84 10.31 -37.91
CA ALA A 402 7.78 10.11 -39.36
C ALA A 402 6.55 9.31 -39.80
N HIS A 403 6.20 8.23 -39.08
CA HIS A 403 4.95 7.48 -39.32
C HIS A 403 3.68 8.30 -39.07
N VAL A 404 3.66 9.17 -38.05
CA VAL A 404 2.53 10.08 -37.78
C VAL A 404 2.40 11.09 -38.91
N VAL A 405 3.48 11.73 -39.32
CA VAL A 405 3.50 12.70 -40.42
C VAL A 405 3.11 12.03 -41.74
N GLY A 406 3.73 10.90 -42.09
CA GLY A 406 3.41 10.15 -43.31
C GLY A 406 1.94 9.73 -43.40
N SER A 407 1.37 9.23 -42.29
CA SER A 407 -0.04 8.84 -42.25
C SER A 407 -1.00 10.04 -42.33
N SER A 408 -0.58 11.22 -41.83
CA SER A 408 -1.38 12.44 -41.90
C SER A 408 -1.37 13.04 -43.32
N VAL A 409 -0.22 12.98 -44.01
CA VAL A 409 -0.10 13.37 -45.41
C VAL A 409 -0.95 12.48 -46.32
N HIS A 410 -0.93 11.15 -46.13
CA HIS A 410 -1.77 10.25 -46.92
C HIS A 410 -3.29 10.55 -46.77
N ARG A 411 -3.73 10.90 -45.54
CA ARG A 411 -5.14 11.28 -45.33
C ARG A 411 -5.51 12.59 -45.96
N LEU A 412 -4.60 13.57 -45.89
CA LEU A 412 -4.82 14.86 -46.57
C LEU A 412 -4.97 14.66 -48.06
N ILE A 413 -4.13 13.83 -48.68
CA ILE A 413 -4.22 13.49 -50.10
C ILE A 413 -5.58 12.82 -50.43
N LEU A 414 -6.00 11.82 -49.63
CA LEU A 414 -7.31 11.16 -49.83
C LEU A 414 -8.48 12.12 -49.66
N ALA A 415 -8.43 13.03 -48.67
CA ALA A 415 -9.48 14.03 -48.47
C ALA A 415 -9.52 15.05 -49.64
N LEU A 416 -8.38 15.52 -50.13
CA LEU A 416 -8.31 16.39 -51.29
C LEU A 416 -8.82 15.71 -52.56
N PHE A 417 -8.52 14.41 -52.73
CA PHE A 417 -9.00 13.63 -53.88
C PHE A 417 -10.51 13.44 -53.83
N ALA A 418 -11.08 13.18 -52.65
CA ALA A 418 -12.52 13.09 -52.44
C ALA A 418 -13.25 14.41 -52.79
N ILE A 419 -12.68 15.53 -52.31
CA ILE A 419 -13.21 16.88 -52.62
C ILE A 419 -13.17 17.18 -54.15
N ALA A 420 -12.03 16.85 -54.80
CA ALA A 420 -11.87 17.03 -56.22
C ALA A 420 -12.88 16.19 -57.05
N LEU A 421 -13.07 14.93 -56.70
CA LEU A 421 -14.05 14.05 -57.33
C LEU A 421 -15.48 14.57 -57.12
N GLY A 422 -15.79 15.06 -55.92
CA GLY A 422 -17.10 15.66 -55.62
C GLY A 422 -17.35 16.92 -56.44
N ALA A 423 -16.36 17.86 -56.51
CA ALA A 423 -16.44 19.06 -57.29
C ALA A 423 -16.60 18.77 -58.79
N PHE A 424 -15.87 17.80 -59.35
CA PHE A 424 -15.95 17.40 -60.73
C PHE A 424 -17.27 16.69 -61.04
N SER A 425 -17.80 15.90 -60.13
CA SER A 425 -19.13 15.29 -60.20
C SER A 425 -20.23 16.37 -60.33
N VAL A 426 -20.17 17.46 -59.55
CA VAL A 426 -21.12 18.55 -59.61
C VAL A 426 -21.03 19.27 -60.95
N GLN A 427 -19.83 19.52 -61.50
CA GLN A 427 -19.66 20.12 -62.81
C GLN A 427 -20.27 19.27 -63.95
N LEU A 428 -20.04 17.95 -63.93
CA LEU A 428 -20.62 17.03 -64.91
C LEU A 428 -22.14 16.95 -64.79
N PHE A 429 -22.67 17.03 -63.59
CA PHE A 429 -24.13 17.07 -63.39
C PHE A 429 -24.73 18.32 -64.01
N ILE A 430 -24.12 19.50 -63.84
CA ILE A 430 -24.55 20.76 -64.45
C ILE A 430 -24.41 20.72 -65.98
N ALA A 431 -23.39 19.99 -66.49
CA ALA A 431 -23.18 19.82 -67.93
C ALA A 431 -24.10 18.78 -68.58
N GLY A 432 -25.03 18.15 -67.81
CA GLY A 432 -26.00 17.19 -68.31
C GLY A 432 -25.56 15.73 -68.39
N HIS A 433 -24.30 15.42 -67.92
CA HIS A 433 -23.76 14.06 -67.92
C HIS A 433 -24.08 13.32 -66.61
N VAL A 434 -25.38 13.05 -66.35
CA VAL A 434 -25.92 12.58 -65.07
C VAL A 434 -25.34 11.23 -64.63
N GLU A 435 -25.14 10.28 -65.55
CA GLU A 435 -24.65 8.92 -65.24
C GLU A 435 -23.17 8.95 -64.79
N LEU A 436 -22.33 9.74 -65.47
CA LEU A 436 -20.93 9.92 -65.15
C LEU A 436 -20.74 10.71 -63.83
N ALA A 437 -21.60 11.70 -63.60
CA ALA A 437 -21.64 12.45 -62.35
C ALA A 437 -21.94 11.56 -61.16
N ARG A 438 -22.90 10.64 -61.29
CA ARG A 438 -23.29 9.68 -60.26
C ARG A 438 -22.16 8.72 -59.93
N GLN A 439 -21.45 8.19 -60.93
CA GLN A 439 -20.29 7.29 -60.72
C GLN A 439 -19.16 7.99 -59.97
N LEU A 440 -18.84 9.21 -60.32
CA LEU A 440 -17.81 10.01 -59.62
C LEU A 440 -18.20 10.41 -58.20
N MET A 441 -19.48 10.64 -57.95
CA MET A 441 -19.98 10.92 -56.61
C MET A 441 -19.84 9.70 -55.70
N PHE A 442 -20.12 8.50 -56.17
CA PHE A 442 -19.90 7.26 -55.42
C PHE A 442 -18.40 7.00 -55.20
N ALA A 443 -17.53 7.25 -56.17
CA ALA A 443 -16.08 7.13 -56.01
C ALA A 443 -15.54 8.12 -54.96
N GLY A 444 -16.00 9.38 -54.97
CA GLY A 444 -15.67 10.41 -54.00
C GLY A 444 -16.15 10.07 -52.59
N GLY A 445 -17.39 9.55 -52.47
CA GLY A 445 -17.96 9.05 -51.21
C GLY A 445 -17.17 7.86 -50.64
N GLY A 446 -16.76 6.92 -51.50
CA GLY A 446 -15.92 5.79 -51.11
C GLY A 446 -14.54 6.18 -50.58
N THR A 447 -13.89 7.15 -51.24
CA THR A 447 -12.58 7.68 -50.75
C THR A 447 -12.69 8.47 -49.45
N ALA A 448 -13.78 9.24 -49.27
CA ALA A 448 -14.06 9.93 -48.00
C ALA A 448 -14.33 8.94 -46.86
N LEU A 449 -15.11 7.88 -47.13
CA LEU A 449 -15.40 6.82 -46.17
C LEU A 449 -14.11 6.06 -45.76
N LEU A 450 -13.23 5.75 -46.71
CA LEU A 450 -11.97 5.09 -46.49
C LEU A 450 -11.06 5.96 -45.57
N SER A 451 -11.00 7.27 -45.82
CA SER A 451 -10.26 8.22 -44.99
C SER A 451 -10.80 8.27 -43.56
N LEU A 452 -12.12 8.22 -43.38
CA LEU A 452 -12.79 8.21 -42.09
C LEU A 452 -12.56 6.91 -41.33
N LEU A 453 -12.64 5.77 -42.00
CA LEU A 453 -12.34 4.45 -41.43
C LEU A 453 -10.89 4.37 -40.97
N MET A 454 -9.93 4.85 -41.74
CA MET A 454 -8.52 4.94 -41.33
C MET A 454 -8.30 5.87 -40.11
N MET A 455 -9.22 6.78 -39.80
CA MET A 455 -9.22 7.60 -38.61
C MET A 455 -9.77 6.86 -37.39
N LEU A 456 -10.79 6.04 -37.58
CA LEU A 456 -11.44 5.29 -36.49
C LEU A 456 -10.66 4.04 -36.07
N PHE A 457 -10.06 3.31 -37.01
CA PHE A 457 -9.29 2.09 -36.68
C PHE A 457 -7.92 2.32 -36.08
N ARG A 458 -7.40 3.56 -36.02
CA ARG A 458 -6.14 3.90 -35.34
C ARG A 458 -6.31 4.15 -33.83
N ARG A 459 -7.50 4.05 -33.26
CA ARG A 459 -7.76 4.18 -31.81
C ARG A 459 -7.66 2.85 -31.04
N ARG A 460 -7.08 1.80 -31.65
CA ARG A 460 -6.78 0.55 -30.94
C ARG A 460 -5.28 0.28 -30.85
#